data_76a041f28a014ce57a47712298c2c79f
#
_entry.id   76a041f28a014ce57a47712298c2c79f
#
_cell.length_a   1.000
_cell.length_b   1.000
_cell.length_c   1.000
_cell.angle_alpha   90.00
_cell.angle_beta   90.00
_cell.angle_gamma   90.00
#
_symmetry.space_group_name_H-M   'P 1'
#
loop_
_entity.id
_entity.type
_entity.pdbx_description
1 polymer ?
#
loop_
_entity_poly.entity_id
_entity_poly.type
_entity_poly.pdbx_seq_one_letter_code
_entity_poly.pdbx_strand_id
1 'polypeptide(L)'
;FLVRRWPLWLVVLLTFVLTLFAMLLAYRYYFAPSPFDPVELNALETQQLEKKLEQLDPSRFNQGLAITTSPLTSRAYTEAGDARRLAFSEREINAMLARNTNLADKLAIDFDDDFVSAQLLVPVDPGFPILGGKTVRVSAGLGLAYTNGKLTAILRGVSVMGVPIPSAWLGNLKNTDLISEFGSSEGFWQSFAAGISQLNVEQGQLSVTLAE
;
A
#
# COMPACT_ATOMS: atom_id res chain seq x y z
N PHE A 1 -57.41 7.90 27.26
CA PHE A 1 -55.98 7.89 26.78
C PHE A 1 -55.16 8.82 27.66
N LEU A 2 -54.50 8.31 28.69
CA LEU A 2 -53.56 9.04 29.55
C LEU A 2 -52.24 9.23 28.76
N VAL A 3 -52.08 10.35 28.06
CA VAL A 3 -50.79 10.80 27.55
C VAL A 3 -49.95 11.17 28.77
N ARG A 4 -49.15 10.24 29.25
CA ARG A 4 -48.18 10.47 30.32
C ARG A 4 -47.16 11.48 29.81
N ARG A 5 -47.30 12.76 30.20
CA ARG A 5 -46.35 13.82 29.90
C ARG A 5 -45.02 13.51 30.60
N TRP A 6 -44.08 12.96 29.87
CA TRP A 6 -42.75 12.83 30.37
C TRP A 6 -42.18 14.21 30.67
N PRO A 7 -41.59 14.40 31.85
CA PRO A 7 -41.02 15.71 32.19
C PRO A 7 -39.97 16.08 31.13
N LEU A 8 -40.01 17.30 30.64
CA LEU A 8 -39.17 17.84 29.56
C LEU A 8 -37.67 17.54 29.78
N TRP A 9 -37.21 17.58 31.04
CA TRP A 9 -35.83 17.27 31.37
C TRP A 9 -35.42 15.81 31.07
N LEU A 10 -36.34 14.84 31.19
CA LEU A 10 -36.08 13.43 30.82
C LEU A 10 -35.95 13.28 29.31
N VAL A 11 -36.75 14.02 28.52
CA VAL A 11 -36.63 14.00 27.07
C VAL A 11 -35.29 14.60 26.64
N VAL A 12 -34.89 15.73 27.24
CA VAL A 12 -33.58 16.37 26.96
C VAL A 12 -32.44 15.47 27.37
N LEU A 13 -32.50 14.81 28.53
CA LEU A 13 -31.48 13.89 28.98
C LEU A 13 -31.36 12.67 28.02
N LEU A 14 -32.49 12.11 27.60
CA LEU A 14 -32.54 10.99 26.68
C LEU A 14 -31.93 11.34 25.32
N THR A 15 -32.30 12.50 24.75
CA THR A 15 -31.73 12.97 23.49
C THR A 15 -30.24 13.24 23.61
N PHE A 16 -29.77 13.82 24.71
CA PHE A 16 -28.34 14.03 24.96
C PHE A 16 -27.57 12.71 25.04
N VAL A 17 -28.06 11.72 25.78
CA VAL A 17 -27.45 10.39 25.86
C VAL A 17 -27.42 9.69 24.50
N LEU A 18 -28.52 9.81 23.74
CA LEU A 18 -28.62 9.18 22.42
C LEU A 18 -27.65 9.82 21.41
N THR A 19 -27.51 11.14 21.44
CA THR A 19 -26.56 11.86 20.58
C THR A 19 -25.11 11.54 20.97
N LEU A 20 -24.80 11.48 22.26
CA LEU A 20 -23.48 11.09 22.75
C LEU A 20 -23.14 9.65 22.34
N PHE A 21 -24.10 8.74 22.47
CA PHE A 21 -23.93 7.35 22.05
C PHE A 21 -23.73 7.20 20.53
N ALA A 22 -24.53 7.93 19.74
CA ALA A 22 -24.38 7.97 18.29
C ALA A 22 -23.01 8.56 17.88
N MET A 23 -22.55 9.61 18.55
CA MET A 23 -21.24 10.20 18.34
C MET A 23 -20.11 9.22 18.69
N LEU A 24 -20.24 8.47 19.79
CA LEU A 24 -19.28 7.42 20.20
C LEU A 24 -19.22 6.27 19.19
N LEU A 25 -20.38 5.82 18.69
CA LEU A 25 -20.45 4.80 17.65
C LEU A 25 -19.83 5.28 16.35
N ALA A 26 -20.13 6.51 15.92
CA ALA A 26 -19.53 7.12 14.74
C ALA A 26 -18.01 7.25 14.90
N TYR A 27 -17.55 7.72 16.07
CA TYR A 27 -16.12 7.79 16.37
C TYR A 27 -15.45 6.42 16.28
N ARG A 28 -16.07 5.39 16.88
CA ARG A 28 -15.52 4.02 16.84
C ARG A 28 -15.50 3.46 15.43
N TYR A 29 -16.52 3.73 14.63
CA TYR A 29 -16.60 3.22 13.25
C TYR A 29 -15.64 3.91 12.30
N TYR A 30 -15.50 5.25 12.40
CA TYR A 30 -14.67 6.02 11.47
C TYR A 30 -13.21 6.16 11.91
N PHE A 31 -12.92 6.17 13.22
CA PHE A 31 -11.60 6.49 13.74
C PHE A 31 -10.86 5.32 14.41
N ALA A 32 -11.48 4.16 14.60
CA ALA A 32 -10.77 2.98 15.07
C ALA A 32 -10.18 2.25 13.85
N PRO A 33 -8.87 2.36 13.57
CA PRO A 33 -8.27 1.62 12.47
C PRO A 33 -8.29 0.12 12.78
N SER A 34 -8.91 -0.67 11.91
CA SER A 34 -8.78 -2.13 11.93
C SER A 34 -7.47 -2.52 11.22
N PRO A 35 -6.78 -3.57 11.66
CA PRO A 35 -5.69 -4.17 10.91
C PRO A 35 -6.14 -4.50 9.49
N PHE A 36 -5.22 -4.47 8.53
CA PHE A 36 -5.49 -4.96 7.19
C PHE A 36 -5.53 -6.49 7.22
N ASP A 37 -6.47 -7.06 6.49
CA ASP A 37 -6.46 -8.50 6.26
C ASP A 37 -5.34 -8.84 5.27
N PRO A 38 -4.35 -9.67 5.64
CA PRO A 38 -3.28 -10.07 4.72
C PRO A 38 -3.86 -10.69 3.47
N VAL A 39 -3.36 -10.28 2.31
CA VAL A 39 -3.82 -10.82 1.04
C VAL A 39 -3.24 -12.21 0.84
N GLU A 40 -4.10 -13.23 0.79
CA GLU A 40 -3.75 -14.59 0.42
C GLU A 40 -4.11 -14.82 -1.06
N LEU A 41 -3.13 -15.26 -1.83
CA LEU A 41 -3.31 -15.67 -3.22
C LEU A 41 -3.74 -17.13 -3.27
N ASN A 42 -4.63 -17.46 -4.19
CA ASN A 42 -4.95 -18.85 -4.48
C ASN A 42 -3.77 -19.53 -5.22
N ALA A 43 -3.84 -20.86 -5.39
CA ALA A 43 -2.75 -21.62 -6.00
C ALA A 43 -2.42 -21.18 -7.44
N LEU A 44 -3.44 -20.79 -8.23
CA LEU A 44 -3.25 -20.32 -9.62
C LEU A 44 -2.62 -18.92 -9.64
N GLU A 45 -3.09 -18.01 -8.80
CA GLU A 45 -2.53 -16.66 -8.66
C GLU A 45 -1.07 -16.73 -8.21
N THR A 46 -0.76 -17.64 -7.27
CA THR A 46 0.61 -17.88 -6.80
C THR A 46 1.52 -18.34 -7.93
N GLN A 47 1.11 -19.32 -8.74
CA GLN A 47 1.89 -19.79 -9.88
C GLN A 47 2.07 -18.69 -10.95
N GLN A 48 1.07 -17.85 -11.18
CA GLN A 48 1.18 -16.73 -12.10
C GLN A 48 2.17 -15.69 -11.60
N LEU A 49 2.13 -15.37 -10.32
CA LEU A 49 3.08 -14.44 -9.69
C LEU A 49 4.50 -14.99 -9.77
N GLU A 50 4.72 -16.26 -9.43
CA GLU A 50 6.05 -16.90 -9.51
C GLU A 50 6.62 -16.83 -10.94
N LYS A 51 5.82 -17.11 -11.97
CA LYS A 51 6.26 -16.98 -13.36
C LYS A 51 6.65 -15.55 -13.73
N LYS A 52 5.91 -14.54 -13.26
CA LYS A 52 6.25 -13.13 -13.49
C LYS A 52 7.56 -12.75 -12.79
N LEU A 53 7.75 -13.23 -11.57
CA LEU A 53 8.97 -12.98 -10.79
C LEU A 53 10.21 -13.65 -11.41
N GLU A 54 10.07 -14.87 -11.93
CA GLU A 54 11.15 -15.55 -12.67
C GLU A 54 11.60 -14.76 -13.90
N GLN A 55 10.71 -14.03 -14.56
CA GLN A 55 11.04 -13.17 -15.69
C GLN A 55 11.78 -11.89 -15.29
N LEU A 56 11.58 -11.41 -14.05
CA LEU A 56 12.26 -10.20 -13.57
C LEU A 56 13.73 -10.42 -13.20
N ASP A 57 14.07 -11.46 -12.48
CA ASP A 57 15.46 -11.84 -12.17
C ASP A 57 15.57 -13.24 -11.54
N PRO A 58 15.87 -14.28 -12.32
CA PRO A 58 15.94 -15.66 -11.82
C PRO A 58 17.00 -15.88 -10.73
N SER A 59 18.05 -15.08 -10.69
CA SER A 59 19.20 -15.29 -9.80
C SER A 59 19.00 -14.70 -8.40
N ARG A 60 18.16 -13.70 -8.26
CA ARG A 60 17.95 -12.99 -6.99
C ARG A 60 16.77 -13.51 -6.18
N PHE A 61 15.75 -14.07 -6.82
CA PHE A 61 14.59 -14.62 -6.14
C PHE A 61 14.86 -15.95 -5.45
N ASN A 62 15.84 -16.73 -5.91
CA ASN A 62 16.23 -18.01 -5.30
C ASN A 62 16.91 -17.88 -3.93
N GLN A 63 17.29 -16.68 -3.48
CA GLN A 63 17.90 -16.48 -2.16
C GLN A 63 16.90 -16.19 -1.03
N GLY A 64 15.66 -15.84 -1.37
CA GLY A 64 14.62 -15.48 -0.38
C GLY A 64 13.40 -16.41 -0.29
N LEU A 65 13.18 -17.25 -1.28
CA LEU A 65 12.10 -18.22 -1.32
C LEU A 65 12.71 -19.61 -1.32
N ALA A 66 12.53 -20.40 -0.27
CA ALA A 66 12.83 -21.82 -0.25
C ALA A 66 11.91 -22.52 -1.26
N ILE A 67 12.34 -22.55 -2.53
CA ILE A 67 11.60 -23.20 -3.60
C ILE A 67 11.92 -24.68 -3.57
N THR A 68 10.87 -25.46 -3.39
CA THR A 68 10.88 -26.89 -3.67
C THR A 68 11.27 -27.10 -5.13
N THR A 69 12.43 -27.70 -5.35
CA THR A 69 13.01 -28.00 -6.65
C THR A 69 12.08 -28.84 -7.53
N SER A 70 11.45 -28.20 -8.51
CA SER A 70 10.92 -28.92 -9.66
C SER A 70 12.01 -29.02 -10.75
N PRO A 71 12.13 -30.15 -11.48
CA PRO A 71 13.17 -30.30 -12.49
C PRO A 71 13.03 -29.28 -13.61
N LEU A 72 14.12 -28.58 -13.90
CA LEU A 72 14.24 -27.64 -15.00
C LEU A 72 14.03 -28.34 -16.34
N THR A 73 12.88 -28.21 -16.97
CA THR A 73 12.70 -28.53 -18.38
C THR A 73 13.20 -27.36 -19.20
N SER A 74 14.30 -27.59 -19.93
CA SER A 74 14.83 -26.63 -20.90
C SER A 74 13.76 -26.27 -21.93
N ARG A 75 13.27 -25.05 -21.92
CA ARG A 75 12.45 -24.46 -22.99
C ARG A 75 13.34 -23.64 -23.90
N ALA A 76 13.06 -23.75 -25.22
CA ALA A 76 13.73 -22.89 -26.19
C ALA A 76 13.44 -21.42 -25.87
N TYR A 77 14.49 -20.62 -25.82
CA TYR A 77 14.39 -19.17 -25.66
C TYR A 77 13.62 -18.57 -26.83
N THR A 78 12.51 -17.89 -26.56
CA THR A 78 11.71 -17.20 -27.60
C THR A 78 11.48 -15.78 -27.11
N GLU A 79 12.06 -14.83 -27.79
CA GLU A 79 11.89 -13.39 -27.53
C GLU A 79 10.67 -12.88 -28.26
N ALA A 80 9.48 -13.13 -27.75
CA ALA A 80 8.26 -12.50 -28.24
C ALA A 80 8.08 -11.14 -27.52
N GLY A 81 7.85 -10.07 -28.27
CA GLY A 81 7.71 -8.70 -27.72
C GLY A 81 6.68 -8.55 -26.60
N ASP A 82 5.62 -9.39 -26.60
CA ASP A 82 4.62 -9.42 -25.52
C ASP A 82 5.14 -10.08 -24.23
N ALA A 83 6.20 -10.89 -24.28
CA ALA A 83 6.80 -11.53 -23.11
C ALA A 83 7.59 -10.55 -22.21
N ARG A 84 7.86 -9.34 -22.69
CA ARG A 84 8.59 -8.31 -21.93
C ARG A 84 7.68 -7.40 -21.07
N ARG A 85 6.37 -7.46 -21.27
CA ARG A 85 5.43 -6.67 -20.46
C ARG A 85 4.90 -7.52 -19.31
N LEU A 86 5.22 -7.11 -18.11
CA LEU A 86 4.76 -7.72 -16.88
C LEU A 86 3.74 -6.81 -16.21
N ALA A 87 2.58 -7.34 -15.91
CA ALA A 87 1.52 -6.62 -15.23
C ALA A 87 1.27 -7.25 -13.86
N PHE A 88 1.39 -6.44 -12.81
CA PHE A 88 1.16 -6.85 -11.43
C PHE A 88 -0.13 -6.20 -10.94
N SER A 89 -1.06 -7.01 -10.46
CA SER A 89 -2.26 -6.51 -9.78
C SER A 89 -1.93 -6.05 -8.36
N GLU A 90 -2.78 -5.21 -7.79
CA GLU A 90 -2.71 -4.82 -6.37
C GLU A 90 -2.63 -6.03 -5.45
N ARG A 91 -3.44 -7.06 -5.73
CA ARG A 91 -3.46 -8.29 -4.94
C ARG A 91 -2.10 -8.99 -4.94
N GLU A 92 -1.45 -9.07 -6.10
CA GLU A 92 -0.11 -9.66 -6.23
C GLU A 92 0.93 -8.87 -5.45
N ILE A 93 0.92 -7.54 -5.55
CA ILE A 93 1.85 -6.66 -4.81
C ILE A 93 1.60 -6.75 -3.30
N ASN A 94 0.35 -6.67 -2.84
CA ASN A 94 0.02 -6.81 -1.43
C ASN A 94 0.36 -8.20 -0.88
N ALA A 95 0.19 -9.26 -1.68
CA ALA A 95 0.60 -10.60 -1.30
C ALA A 95 2.12 -10.78 -1.22
N MET A 96 2.89 -10.11 -2.11
CA MET A 96 4.35 -10.07 -2.01
C MET A 96 4.80 -9.36 -0.72
N LEU A 97 4.16 -8.24 -0.38
CA LEU A 97 4.42 -7.55 0.88
C LEU A 97 4.09 -8.43 2.09
N ALA A 98 2.96 -9.13 2.06
CA ALA A 98 2.54 -10.03 3.12
C ALA A 98 3.52 -11.18 3.35
N ARG A 99 4.13 -11.72 2.30
CA ARG A 99 5.10 -12.83 2.40
C ARG A 99 6.48 -12.41 2.86
N ASN A 100 6.92 -11.21 2.47
CA ASN A 100 8.33 -10.80 2.62
C ASN A 100 8.57 -9.79 3.73
N THR A 101 7.53 -9.30 4.41
CA THR A 101 7.67 -8.26 5.42
C THR A 101 6.78 -8.53 6.64
N ASN A 102 7.17 -7.97 7.79
CA ASN A 102 6.32 -7.92 9.00
C ASN A 102 5.24 -6.80 8.88
N LEU A 103 4.91 -6.38 7.66
CA LEU A 103 3.99 -5.30 7.38
C LEU A 103 2.67 -5.79 6.78
N ALA A 104 2.47 -7.11 6.69
CA ALA A 104 1.30 -7.73 6.08
C ALA A 104 -0.05 -7.19 6.61
N ASP A 105 -0.11 -6.99 7.93
CA ASP A 105 -1.27 -6.47 8.66
C ASP A 105 -1.28 -4.94 8.83
N LYS A 106 -0.20 -4.27 8.39
CA LYS A 106 0.04 -2.84 8.63
C LYS A 106 0.14 -1.99 7.39
N LEU A 107 0.51 -2.58 6.25
CA LEU A 107 0.71 -1.88 4.99
C LEU A 107 -0.19 -2.44 3.90
N ALA A 108 -0.91 -1.58 3.21
CA ALA A 108 -1.67 -1.89 2.01
C ALA A 108 -1.31 -0.92 0.89
N ILE A 109 -1.15 -1.45 -0.31
CA ILE A 109 -0.89 -0.70 -1.54
C ILE A 109 -2.13 -0.77 -2.42
N ASP A 110 -2.48 0.36 -3.02
CA ASP A 110 -3.58 0.54 -3.95
C ASP A 110 -3.10 1.33 -5.17
N PHE A 111 -3.52 0.93 -6.36
CA PHE A 111 -3.12 1.56 -7.62
C PHE A 111 -4.29 2.32 -8.23
N ASP A 112 -4.08 3.58 -8.53
CA ASP A 112 -4.97 4.43 -9.29
C ASP A 112 -4.22 5.02 -10.50
N ASP A 113 -4.89 5.70 -11.39
CA ASP A 113 -4.26 6.25 -12.60
C ASP A 113 -3.11 7.21 -12.21
N ASP A 114 -1.88 6.88 -12.61
CA ASP A 114 -0.63 7.60 -12.30
C ASP A 114 -0.29 7.74 -10.80
N PHE A 115 -1.01 7.01 -9.94
CA PHE A 115 -0.89 7.12 -8.50
C PHE A 115 -0.76 5.77 -7.82
N VAL A 116 0.13 5.73 -6.82
CA VAL A 116 0.20 4.63 -5.85
C VAL A 116 -0.19 5.17 -4.49
N SER A 117 -1.23 4.61 -3.91
CA SER A 117 -1.64 4.91 -2.54
C SER A 117 -1.08 3.86 -1.59
N ALA A 118 -0.24 4.29 -0.65
CA ALA A 118 0.25 3.45 0.43
C ALA A 118 -0.48 3.79 1.72
N GLN A 119 -1.12 2.82 2.34
CA GLN A 119 -1.79 2.96 3.64
C GLN A 119 -1.01 2.19 4.69
N LEU A 120 -0.56 2.88 5.73
CA LEU A 120 0.23 2.31 6.81
C LEU A 120 -0.45 2.50 8.16
N LEU A 121 -0.49 1.45 8.97
CA LEU A 121 -0.91 1.50 10.37
C LEU A 121 0.32 1.73 11.26
N VAL A 122 0.38 2.89 11.88
CA VAL A 122 1.52 3.32 12.72
C VAL A 122 1.08 3.32 14.19
N PRO A 123 1.71 2.50 15.05
CA PRO A 123 1.53 2.63 16.48
C PRO A 123 2.20 3.93 16.97
N VAL A 124 1.44 4.75 17.68
CA VAL A 124 1.92 6.02 18.23
C VAL A 124 2.48 5.79 19.62
N ASP A 125 3.65 6.40 19.89
CA ASP A 125 4.29 6.31 21.20
C ASP A 125 3.33 6.72 22.33
N PRO A 126 3.27 5.97 23.44
CA PRO A 126 2.39 6.28 24.58
C PRO A 126 2.58 7.70 25.17
N GLY A 127 3.77 8.27 25.03
CA GLY A 127 4.07 9.64 25.49
C GLY A 127 3.54 10.74 24.58
N PHE A 128 2.99 10.40 23.41
CA PHE A 128 2.49 11.41 22.48
C PHE A 128 1.13 11.99 22.95
N PRO A 129 0.96 13.34 22.94
CA PRO A 129 -0.30 13.96 23.34
C PRO A 129 -1.48 13.47 22.50
N ILE A 130 -2.63 13.16 23.14
CA ILE A 130 -3.93 12.81 22.54
C ILE A 130 -3.97 11.44 21.83
N LEU A 131 -2.95 11.09 21.02
CA LEU A 131 -2.91 9.86 20.23
C LEU A 131 -2.00 8.77 20.84
N GLY A 132 -1.34 9.05 21.98
CA GLY A 132 -0.41 8.11 22.61
C GLY A 132 -1.03 6.74 22.87
N GLY A 133 -0.28 5.71 22.53
CA GLY A 133 -0.69 4.30 22.66
C GLY A 133 -1.77 3.83 21.68
N LYS A 134 -2.20 4.68 20.73
CA LYS A 134 -3.16 4.32 19.67
C LYS A 134 -2.43 4.00 18.37
N THR A 135 -3.07 3.19 17.54
CA THR A 135 -2.63 3.00 16.15
C THR A 135 -3.34 4.02 15.26
N VAL A 136 -2.61 4.71 14.41
CA VAL A 136 -3.16 5.66 13.45
C VAL A 136 -2.97 5.14 12.03
N ARG A 137 -3.95 5.40 11.16
CA ARG A 137 -3.85 5.12 9.73
C ARG A 137 -3.23 6.34 9.06
N VAL A 138 -2.09 6.12 8.42
CA VAL A 138 -1.41 7.10 7.57
C VAL A 138 -1.57 6.64 6.13
N SER A 139 -2.06 7.53 5.27
CA SER A 139 -2.14 7.26 3.82
C SER A 139 -1.26 8.25 3.10
N ALA A 140 -0.40 7.75 2.22
CA ALA A 140 0.49 8.55 1.38
C ALA A 140 0.17 8.30 -0.10
N GLY A 141 -0.03 9.36 -0.85
CA GLY A 141 -0.15 9.30 -2.31
C GLY A 141 1.20 9.53 -2.96
N LEU A 142 1.63 8.58 -3.80
CA LEU A 142 2.92 8.58 -4.49
C LEU A 142 2.68 8.64 -6.01
N GLY A 143 3.29 9.59 -6.70
CA GLY A 143 3.39 9.58 -8.15
C GLY A 143 4.63 8.79 -8.56
N LEU A 144 4.45 7.69 -9.28
CA LEU A 144 5.56 6.93 -9.87
C LEU A 144 5.78 7.39 -11.30
N ALA A 145 7.05 7.63 -11.68
CA ALA A 145 7.42 7.93 -13.05
C ALA A 145 8.76 7.28 -13.40
N TYR A 146 8.84 6.80 -14.64
CA TYR A 146 10.08 6.32 -15.21
C TYR A 146 10.46 7.20 -16.40
N THR A 147 11.60 7.88 -16.29
CA THR A 147 12.06 8.83 -17.33
C THR A 147 13.57 8.75 -17.46
N ASN A 148 14.06 8.57 -18.68
CA ASN A 148 15.49 8.54 -18.99
C ASN A 148 16.30 7.52 -18.17
N GLY A 149 15.78 6.32 -17.99
CA GLY A 149 16.45 5.27 -17.21
C GLY A 149 16.41 5.47 -15.69
N LYS A 150 15.66 6.44 -15.20
CA LYS A 150 15.52 6.74 -13.78
C LYS A 150 14.08 6.55 -13.30
N LEU A 151 13.91 5.76 -12.26
CA LEU A 151 12.65 5.66 -11.54
C LEU A 151 12.59 6.75 -10.48
N THR A 152 11.48 7.47 -10.41
CA THR A 152 11.19 8.48 -9.40
C THR A 152 9.90 8.15 -8.68
N ALA A 153 9.87 8.37 -7.36
CA ALA A 153 8.67 8.24 -6.53
C ALA A 153 8.42 9.54 -5.79
N ILE A 154 7.48 10.31 -6.28
CA ILE A 154 7.22 11.68 -5.78
C ILE A 154 6.05 11.65 -4.80
N LEU A 155 6.28 12.11 -3.56
CA LEU A 155 5.23 12.25 -2.56
C LEU A 155 4.28 13.39 -2.96
N ARG A 156 3.03 13.07 -3.22
CA ARG A 156 1.97 14.03 -3.59
C ARG A 156 1.22 14.56 -2.38
N GLY A 157 1.00 13.72 -1.39
CA GLY A 157 0.30 14.11 -0.18
C GLY A 157 0.29 13.00 0.87
N VAL A 158 -0.04 13.40 2.09
CA VAL A 158 -0.21 12.50 3.22
C VAL A 158 -1.50 12.85 3.94
N SER A 159 -2.23 11.85 4.39
CA SER A 159 -3.35 12.02 5.31
C SER A 159 -3.17 11.12 6.54
N VAL A 160 -3.63 11.60 7.68
CA VAL A 160 -3.66 10.84 8.93
C VAL A 160 -5.11 10.68 9.36
N MET A 161 -5.56 9.46 9.54
CA MET A 161 -6.96 9.14 9.88
C MET A 161 -7.97 9.78 8.90
N GLY A 162 -7.60 9.86 7.60
CA GLY A 162 -8.43 10.48 6.58
C GLY A 162 -8.38 12.00 6.52
N VAL A 163 -7.65 12.65 7.43
CA VAL A 163 -7.46 14.10 7.42
C VAL A 163 -6.19 14.45 6.66
N PRO A 164 -6.25 15.19 5.54
CA PRO A 164 -5.06 15.56 4.79
C PRO A 164 -4.17 16.50 5.58
N ILE A 165 -2.87 16.21 5.58
CA ILE A 165 -1.86 17.05 6.23
C ILE A 165 -1.54 18.23 5.31
N PRO A 166 -1.60 19.47 5.82
CA PRO A 166 -1.20 20.64 5.04
C PRO A 166 0.23 20.53 4.52
N SER A 167 0.44 20.95 3.27
CA SER A 167 1.76 20.87 2.63
C SER A 167 2.88 21.56 3.42
N ALA A 168 2.53 22.64 4.14
CA ALA A 168 3.47 23.36 5.00
C ALA A 168 4.02 22.50 6.16
N TRP A 169 3.27 21.48 6.61
CA TRP A 169 3.69 20.58 7.68
C TRP A 169 4.54 19.41 7.16
N LEU A 170 4.39 19.07 5.88
CA LEU A 170 5.22 18.06 5.23
C LEU A 170 6.64 18.58 4.92
N GLY A 171 6.86 19.88 5.06
CA GLY A 171 8.15 20.50 4.78
C GLY A 171 8.60 20.24 3.34
N ASN A 172 9.87 19.86 3.19
CA ASN A 172 10.45 19.56 1.88
C ASN A 172 10.07 18.16 1.35
N LEU A 173 9.34 17.33 2.11
CA LEU A 173 8.97 15.97 1.68
C LEU A 173 7.96 15.99 0.53
N LYS A 174 7.11 17.01 0.45
CA LYS A 174 6.17 17.14 -0.66
C LYS A 174 6.91 17.46 -1.96
N ASN A 175 6.61 16.73 -3.01
CA ASN A 175 7.27 16.79 -4.31
C ASN A 175 8.76 16.41 -4.31
N THR A 176 9.25 15.80 -3.25
CA THR A 176 10.59 15.21 -3.19
C THR A 176 10.54 13.80 -3.78
N ASP A 177 11.58 13.44 -4.54
CA ASP A 177 11.78 12.07 -5.01
C ASP A 177 12.29 11.22 -3.84
N LEU A 178 11.39 10.38 -3.31
CA LEU A 178 11.67 9.54 -2.15
C LEU A 178 12.74 8.47 -2.42
N ILE A 179 12.90 8.04 -3.69
CA ILE A 179 13.95 7.09 -4.05
C ILE A 179 15.32 7.74 -3.94
N SER A 180 15.45 8.99 -4.40
CA SER A 180 16.71 9.74 -4.28
C SER A 180 17.07 10.08 -2.83
N GLU A 181 16.07 10.39 -2.01
CA GLU A 181 16.28 10.86 -0.64
C GLU A 181 16.47 9.72 0.37
N PHE A 182 15.68 8.65 0.23
CA PHE A 182 15.60 7.57 1.22
C PHE A 182 15.99 6.20 0.66
N GLY A 183 16.26 6.09 -0.62
CA GLY A 183 16.66 4.83 -1.27
C GLY A 183 18.06 4.41 -0.85
N SER A 184 18.21 3.90 0.37
CA SER A 184 19.49 3.47 0.97
C SER A 184 20.19 2.32 0.23
N SER A 185 19.51 1.66 -0.69
CA SER A 185 20.06 0.60 -1.56
C SER A 185 20.27 1.14 -2.97
N GLU A 186 21.25 2.04 -3.14
CA GLU A 186 21.58 2.62 -4.45
C GLU A 186 21.70 1.56 -5.57
N GLY A 187 22.26 0.39 -5.27
CA GLY A 187 22.38 -0.69 -6.24
C GLY A 187 21.07 -1.34 -6.67
N PHE A 188 20.06 -1.44 -5.79
CA PHE A 188 18.79 -2.08 -6.14
C PHE A 188 17.97 -1.20 -7.09
N TRP A 189 17.73 0.04 -6.73
CA TRP A 189 16.89 0.95 -7.54
C TRP A 189 17.52 1.28 -8.90
N GLN A 190 18.85 1.40 -8.95
CA GLN A 190 19.59 1.58 -10.21
C GLN A 190 19.51 0.33 -11.09
N SER A 191 19.73 -0.86 -10.52
CA SER A 191 19.64 -2.13 -11.26
C SER A 191 18.22 -2.40 -11.75
N PHE A 192 17.21 -2.10 -10.92
CA PHE A 192 15.81 -2.23 -11.31
C PHE A 192 15.47 -1.27 -12.45
N ALA A 193 15.87 0.00 -12.33
CA ALA A 193 15.65 1.00 -13.38
C ALA A 193 16.39 0.65 -14.68
N ALA A 194 17.58 0.08 -14.61
CA ALA A 194 18.33 -0.36 -15.80
C ALA A 194 17.68 -1.58 -16.48
N GLY A 195 16.98 -2.43 -15.73
CA GLY A 195 16.30 -3.62 -16.24
C GLY A 195 14.93 -3.35 -16.87
N ILE A 196 14.40 -2.11 -16.77
CA ILE A 196 13.10 -1.76 -17.32
C ILE A 196 13.22 -0.67 -18.40
N SER A 197 12.34 -0.70 -19.38
CA SER A 197 12.21 0.35 -20.41
C SER A 197 11.02 1.26 -20.16
N GLN A 198 9.98 0.76 -19.51
CA GLN A 198 8.77 1.52 -19.20
C GLN A 198 8.12 1.03 -17.92
N LEU A 199 7.55 1.96 -17.16
CA LEU A 199 6.71 1.69 -16.01
C LEU A 199 5.43 2.52 -16.13
N ASN A 200 4.28 1.89 -15.96
CA ASN A 200 2.98 2.53 -16.04
C ASN A 200 2.10 2.05 -14.88
N VAL A 201 1.45 2.99 -14.20
CA VAL A 201 0.48 2.72 -13.13
C VAL A 201 -0.89 3.02 -13.67
N GLU A 202 -1.75 2.03 -13.66
CA GLU A 202 -3.16 2.12 -14.06
C GLU A 202 -4.03 1.67 -12.90
N GLN A 203 -5.32 1.93 -12.96
CA GLN A 203 -6.23 1.53 -11.90
C GLN A 203 -6.14 0.01 -11.64
N GLY A 204 -5.76 -0.36 -10.43
CA GLY A 204 -5.64 -1.75 -9.99
C GLY A 204 -4.42 -2.51 -10.51
N GLN A 205 -3.51 -1.88 -11.27
CA GLN A 205 -2.44 -2.57 -11.96
C GLN A 205 -1.17 -1.73 -12.13
N LEU A 206 -0.03 -2.37 -11.92
CA LEU A 206 1.30 -1.86 -12.24
C LEU A 206 1.85 -2.63 -13.45
N SER A 207 2.09 -1.95 -14.55
CA SER A 207 2.69 -2.52 -15.76
C SER A 207 4.17 -2.13 -15.86
N VAL A 208 5.03 -3.12 -16.05
CA VAL A 208 6.48 -2.95 -16.22
C VAL A 208 6.87 -3.58 -17.56
N THR A 209 7.56 -2.82 -18.40
CA THR A 209 8.17 -3.33 -19.63
C THR A 209 9.66 -3.48 -19.41
N LEU A 210 10.20 -4.68 -19.67
CA LEU A 210 11.63 -4.97 -19.51
C LEU A 210 12.46 -4.32 -20.62
N ALA A 211 13.67 -3.89 -20.30
CA ALA A 211 14.63 -3.40 -21.28
C ALA A 211 15.16 -4.55 -22.17
N GLU A 212 15.72 -4.20 -23.33
CA GLU A 212 16.38 -5.16 -24.23
C GLU A 212 17.73 -5.60 -23.70
#